data_51c0106b32a6db9d98e2bd779a6ef8e4
#
_entry.id   51c0106b32a6db9d98e2bd779a6ef8e4
#
_cell.length_a   1.000
_cell.length_b   1.000
_cell.length_c   1.000
_cell.angle_alpha   90.00
_cell.angle_beta   90.00
_cell.angle_gamma   90.00
#
_symmetry.space_group_name_H-M   'P 1'
#
loop_
_entity.id
_entity.type
_entity.pdbx_description
1 polymer ?
#
loop_
_entity_poly.entity_id
_entity_poly.type
_entity_poly.pdbx_seq_one_letter_code
_entity_poly.pdbx_strand_id
1 'polypeptide(L)'
;ADILSEFGFDVVAQSEFNVSEVAETGTTFIENAIIKARHAAKETGLPAIADDSGLEVDHLNGAPGIYSARYSGEGATDKQNIEKLLDAMQGVETEKRTARFHCVLVLMRHENDPTPLVCHGKWEGRILTEEHGENGFGYDPVFFVPEDNCASAELESTRKKQLSHRGKALTSLFEAIKEQAL
;
A
#
# COMPACT_ATOMS: atom_id res chain seq x y z
N ALA A 1 10.42 4.33 -9.76
CA ALA A 1 11.75 4.37 -10.37
C ALA A 1 12.17 5.82 -10.67
N ASP A 2 11.38 6.58 -11.44
CA ASP A 2 11.80 7.90 -11.98
C ASP A 2 12.23 8.93 -10.91
N ILE A 3 11.60 8.93 -9.75
CA ILE A 3 11.89 9.91 -8.70
C ILE A 3 13.15 9.53 -7.90
N LEU A 4 13.46 8.25 -7.72
CA LEU A 4 14.68 7.81 -7.04
C LEU A 4 15.92 7.99 -7.91
N SER A 5 15.77 7.98 -9.24
CA SER A 5 16.88 8.26 -10.16
C SER A 5 17.41 9.69 -10.05
N GLU A 6 16.58 10.67 -9.67
CA GLU A 6 17.01 12.05 -9.39
C GLU A 6 18.01 12.14 -8.24
N PHE A 7 18.03 11.14 -7.35
CA PHE A 7 18.98 11.03 -6.24
C PHE A 7 20.17 10.11 -6.52
N GLY A 8 20.34 9.70 -7.78
CA GLY A 8 21.45 8.81 -8.18
C GLY A 8 21.22 7.34 -7.84
N PHE A 9 19.98 6.95 -7.47
CA PHE A 9 19.63 5.54 -7.28
C PHE A 9 19.16 4.93 -8.59
N ASP A 10 19.76 3.82 -8.98
CA ASP A 10 19.25 2.95 -10.02
C ASP A 10 18.33 1.91 -9.38
N VAL A 11 17.00 2.06 -9.59
CA VAL A 11 15.99 1.18 -8.99
C VAL A 11 15.67 0.03 -9.91
N VAL A 12 16.09 -1.15 -9.50
CA VAL A 12 15.92 -2.39 -10.24
C VAL A 12 14.85 -3.26 -9.57
N ALA A 13 13.97 -3.85 -10.36
CA ALA A 13 12.92 -4.73 -9.83
C ALA A 13 13.55 -6.00 -9.22
N GLN A 14 13.05 -6.45 -8.06
CA GLN A 14 13.57 -7.65 -7.40
C GLN A 14 13.46 -8.91 -8.27
N SER A 15 12.53 -8.94 -9.22
CA SER A 15 12.38 -10.04 -10.19
C SER A 15 13.62 -10.24 -11.09
N GLU A 16 14.42 -9.19 -11.31
CA GLU A 16 15.67 -9.28 -12.06
C GLU A 16 16.79 -9.99 -11.27
N PHE A 17 16.66 -10.08 -9.96
CA PHE A 17 17.59 -10.78 -9.06
C PHE A 17 17.11 -12.17 -8.64
N ASN A 18 15.98 -12.65 -9.18
CA ASN A 18 15.36 -13.92 -8.78
C ASN A 18 15.15 -14.04 -7.26
N VAL A 19 14.82 -12.95 -6.58
CA VAL A 19 14.52 -12.94 -5.14
C VAL A 19 13.32 -13.84 -4.88
N SER A 20 13.47 -14.79 -3.95
CA SER A 20 12.40 -15.69 -3.57
C SER A 20 11.27 -14.97 -2.82
N GLU A 21 10.07 -15.53 -2.87
CA GLU A 21 8.98 -15.03 -2.01
C GLU A 21 9.28 -15.30 -0.55
N VAL A 22 8.90 -14.37 0.32
CA VAL A 22 9.00 -14.51 1.78
C VAL A 22 7.62 -14.47 2.40
N ALA A 23 7.40 -15.32 3.40
CA ALA A 23 6.13 -15.33 4.14
C ALA A 23 5.95 -14.04 4.95
N GLU A 24 4.83 -13.37 4.75
CA GLU A 24 4.41 -12.21 5.52
C GLU A 24 3.77 -12.67 6.84
N THR A 25 4.60 -12.83 7.86
CA THR A 25 4.19 -13.36 9.17
C THR A 25 3.90 -12.27 10.22
N GLY A 26 4.06 -11.02 9.84
CA GLY A 26 3.74 -9.88 10.69
C GLY A 26 2.23 -9.68 10.84
N THR A 27 1.86 -8.97 11.90
CA THR A 27 0.48 -8.59 12.21
C THR A 27 0.17 -7.13 11.84
N THR A 28 1.17 -6.41 11.36
CA THR A 28 1.08 -5.01 10.93
C THR A 28 1.74 -4.80 9.57
N PHE A 29 1.35 -3.74 8.87
CA PHE A 29 2.00 -3.34 7.60
C PHE A 29 3.50 -3.06 7.79
N ILE A 30 3.90 -2.46 8.92
CA ILE A 30 5.30 -2.16 9.22
C ILE A 30 6.12 -3.45 9.33
N GLU A 31 5.64 -4.44 10.07
CA GLU A 31 6.33 -5.73 10.23
C GLU A 31 6.51 -6.42 8.88
N ASN A 32 5.46 -6.49 8.07
CA ASN A 32 5.53 -7.15 6.77
C ASN A 32 6.44 -6.41 5.79
N ALA A 33 6.40 -5.08 5.75
CA ALA A 33 7.32 -4.29 4.93
C ALA A 33 8.79 -4.49 5.34
N ILE A 34 9.09 -4.56 6.65
CA ILE A 34 10.44 -4.87 7.16
C ILE A 34 10.86 -6.29 6.76
N ILE A 35 9.99 -7.29 6.91
CA ILE A 35 10.28 -8.67 6.52
C ILE A 35 10.66 -8.73 5.04
N LYS A 36 9.87 -8.12 4.17
CA LYS A 36 10.12 -8.08 2.73
C LYS A 36 11.41 -7.35 2.36
N ALA A 37 11.65 -6.17 2.93
CA ALA A 37 12.87 -5.40 2.67
C ALA A 37 14.13 -6.12 3.14
N ARG A 38 14.08 -6.72 4.34
CA ARG A 38 15.19 -7.50 4.90
C ARG A 38 15.51 -8.73 4.06
N HIS A 39 14.48 -9.43 3.62
CA HIS A 39 14.63 -10.60 2.76
C HIS A 39 15.30 -10.21 1.43
N ALA A 40 14.81 -9.17 0.76
CA ALA A 40 15.38 -8.69 -0.49
C ALA A 40 16.84 -8.22 -0.31
N ALA A 41 17.14 -7.47 0.74
CA ALA A 41 18.50 -7.03 1.03
C ALA A 41 19.46 -8.22 1.29
N LYS A 42 18.98 -9.26 1.97
CA LYS A 42 19.75 -10.48 2.21
C LYS A 42 20.02 -11.26 0.93
N GLU A 43 19.03 -11.48 0.09
CA GLU A 43 19.15 -12.26 -1.15
C GLU A 43 20.03 -11.55 -2.19
N THR A 44 19.96 -10.23 -2.26
CA THR A 44 20.68 -9.43 -3.27
C THR A 44 22.04 -8.90 -2.81
N GLY A 45 22.23 -8.75 -1.51
CA GLY A 45 23.39 -8.01 -0.95
C GLY A 45 23.35 -6.50 -1.22
N LEU A 46 22.22 -5.96 -1.67
CA LEU A 46 22.01 -4.56 -2.03
C LEU A 46 21.01 -3.88 -1.08
N PRO A 47 21.00 -2.54 -1.00
CA PRO A 47 19.89 -1.83 -0.36
C PRO A 47 18.55 -2.22 -1.01
N ALA A 48 17.52 -2.38 -0.21
CA ALA A 48 16.22 -2.81 -0.69
C ALA A 48 15.10 -1.88 -0.20
N ILE A 49 14.14 -1.62 -1.09
CA ILE A 49 12.88 -0.96 -0.75
C ILE A 49 11.77 -1.98 -0.90
N ALA A 50 10.95 -2.11 0.15
CA ALA A 50 9.73 -2.90 0.09
C ALA A 50 8.55 -2.09 0.60
N ASP A 51 7.36 -2.40 0.09
CA ASP A 51 6.11 -1.84 0.59
C ASP A 51 5.19 -2.92 1.14
N ASP A 52 4.37 -2.52 2.10
CA ASP A 52 3.16 -3.25 2.47
C ASP A 52 1.99 -2.27 2.52
N SER A 53 0.88 -2.66 1.91
CA SER A 53 -0.25 -1.76 1.69
C SER A 53 -1.56 -2.50 1.86
N GLY A 54 -2.59 -1.78 2.31
CA GLY A 54 -3.91 -2.36 2.43
C GLY A 54 -4.97 -1.35 2.83
N LEU A 55 -6.19 -1.85 2.91
CA LEU A 55 -7.39 -1.13 3.28
C LEU A 55 -7.79 -1.46 4.71
N GLU A 56 -7.99 -0.44 5.53
CA GLU A 56 -8.52 -0.53 6.87
C GLU A 56 -9.94 0.05 6.89
N VAL A 57 -10.93 -0.71 7.39
CA VAL A 57 -12.33 -0.29 7.50
C VAL A 57 -12.76 -0.27 8.95
N ASP A 58 -13.21 0.88 9.44
CA ASP A 58 -13.52 1.08 10.86
C ASP A 58 -14.63 0.15 11.36
N HIS A 59 -15.71 0.02 10.60
CA HIS A 59 -16.84 -0.86 10.96
C HIS A 59 -16.42 -2.34 11.08
N LEU A 60 -15.36 -2.74 10.38
CA LEU A 60 -14.85 -4.10 10.36
C LEU A 60 -13.64 -4.27 11.32
N ASN A 61 -13.47 -3.38 12.29
CA ASN A 61 -12.35 -3.40 13.24
C ASN A 61 -10.96 -3.49 12.57
N GLY A 62 -10.79 -2.79 11.43
CA GLY A 62 -9.55 -2.74 10.69
C GLY A 62 -9.43 -3.76 9.55
N ALA A 63 -10.34 -4.73 9.43
CA ALA A 63 -10.33 -5.64 8.30
C ALA A 63 -10.69 -4.86 6.99
N PRO A 64 -10.16 -5.31 5.82
CA PRO A 64 -9.28 -6.46 5.58
C PRO A 64 -7.82 -6.30 6.06
N GLY A 65 -7.32 -5.06 6.29
CA GLY A 65 -6.00 -4.79 6.84
C GLY A 65 -4.88 -5.44 6.04
N ILE A 66 -3.96 -6.14 6.71
CA ILE A 66 -2.84 -6.85 6.07
C ILE A 66 -3.28 -7.98 5.12
N TYR A 67 -4.54 -8.39 5.18
CA TYR A 67 -5.12 -9.42 4.31
C TYR A 67 -5.81 -8.84 3.06
N SER A 68 -5.63 -7.55 2.78
CA SER A 68 -6.35 -6.85 1.71
C SER A 68 -6.25 -7.55 0.34
N ALA A 69 -5.08 -8.01 -0.05
CA ALA A 69 -4.87 -8.69 -1.33
C ALA A 69 -5.51 -10.09 -1.40
N ARG A 70 -5.74 -10.73 -0.26
CA ARG A 70 -6.28 -12.09 -0.13
C ARG A 70 -7.49 -12.15 0.81
N TYR A 71 -8.30 -11.11 0.85
CA TYR A 71 -9.43 -11.00 1.76
C TYR A 71 -10.47 -12.11 1.55
N SER A 72 -10.69 -12.52 0.30
CA SER A 72 -11.55 -13.66 -0.06
C SER A 72 -10.82 -15.00 -0.09
N GLY A 73 -9.53 -15.05 0.25
CA GLY A 73 -8.69 -16.23 0.24
C GLY A 73 -7.45 -16.08 -0.65
N GLU A 74 -6.57 -17.05 -0.60
CA GLU A 74 -5.38 -17.08 -1.44
C GLU A 74 -5.76 -17.12 -2.93
N GLY A 75 -5.10 -16.29 -3.74
CA GLY A 75 -5.37 -16.18 -5.18
C GLY A 75 -6.67 -15.46 -5.54
N ALA A 76 -7.33 -14.81 -4.58
CA ALA A 76 -8.54 -14.03 -4.84
C ALA A 76 -8.28 -12.88 -5.83
N THR A 77 -9.24 -12.65 -6.70
CA THR A 77 -9.26 -11.48 -7.59
C THR A 77 -9.73 -10.23 -6.84
N ASP A 78 -9.40 -9.04 -7.37
CA ASP A 78 -9.88 -7.77 -6.83
C ASP A 78 -11.42 -7.78 -6.72
N LYS A 79 -12.11 -8.30 -7.72
CA LYS A 79 -13.56 -8.40 -7.74
C LYS A 79 -14.11 -9.24 -6.60
N GLN A 80 -13.53 -10.41 -6.33
CA GLN A 80 -13.93 -11.27 -5.21
C GLN A 80 -13.70 -10.59 -3.85
N ASN A 81 -12.59 -9.85 -3.72
CA ASN A 81 -12.30 -9.11 -2.51
C ASN A 81 -13.28 -7.94 -2.30
N ILE A 82 -13.65 -7.22 -3.38
CA ILE A 82 -14.67 -6.16 -3.36
C ILE A 82 -16.05 -6.74 -2.99
N GLU A 83 -16.48 -7.81 -3.63
CA GLU A 83 -17.77 -8.47 -3.34
C GLU A 83 -17.85 -8.84 -1.86
N LYS A 84 -16.83 -9.49 -1.31
CA LYS A 84 -16.79 -9.84 0.12
C LYS A 84 -16.83 -8.61 1.03
N LEU A 85 -16.15 -7.52 0.65
CA LEU A 85 -16.19 -6.27 1.41
C LEU A 85 -17.58 -5.66 1.39
N LEU A 86 -18.22 -5.58 0.24
CA LEU A 86 -19.58 -5.02 0.10
C LEU A 86 -20.60 -5.84 0.88
N ASP A 87 -20.48 -7.17 0.85
CA ASP A 87 -21.33 -8.08 1.65
C ASP A 87 -21.16 -7.82 3.16
N ALA A 88 -19.92 -7.70 3.63
CA ALA A 88 -19.61 -7.40 5.03
C ALA A 88 -20.11 -6.01 5.48
N MET A 89 -20.26 -5.09 4.54
CA MET A 89 -20.72 -3.71 4.77
C MET A 89 -22.21 -3.52 4.47
N GLN A 90 -22.95 -4.61 4.21
CA GLN A 90 -24.39 -4.53 3.89
C GLN A 90 -25.19 -3.97 5.08
N GLY A 91 -26.06 -2.99 4.82
CA GLY A 91 -26.88 -2.35 5.85
C GLY A 91 -26.14 -1.36 6.76
N VAL A 92 -24.83 -1.13 6.55
CA VAL A 92 -24.06 -0.15 7.30
C VAL A 92 -24.35 1.26 6.78
N GLU A 93 -24.72 2.15 7.69
CA GLU A 93 -25.00 3.56 7.39
C GLU A 93 -23.77 4.28 6.85
N THR A 94 -23.97 5.26 5.97
CA THR A 94 -22.89 5.98 5.27
C THR A 94 -21.85 6.56 6.21
N GLU A 95 -22.27 7.12 7.34
CA GLU A 95 -21.40 7.76 8.34
C GLU A 95 -20.47 6.75 9.05
N LYS A 96 -20.84 5.47 9.05
CA LYS A 96 -20.10 4.37 9.67
C LYS A 96 -19.21 3.60 8.68
N ARG A 97 -19.18 4.03 7.42
CA ARG A 97 -18.42 3.37 6.34
C ARG A 97 -17.01 3.95 6.19
N THR A 98 -16.50 4.66 7.18
CA THR A 98 -15.17 5.26 7.17
C THR A 98 -14.07 4.21 7.00
N ALA A 99 -13.11 4.53 6.16
CA ALA A 99 -12.02 3.63 5.81
C ALA A 99 -10.78 4.44 5.39
N ARG A 100 -9.64 3.79 5.36
CA ARG A 100 -8.41 4.38 4.82
C ARG A 100 -7.52 3.35 4.17
N PHE A 101 -6.81 3.77 3.15
CA PHE A 101 -5.68 3.02 2.65
C PHE A 101 -4.40 3.36 3.42
N HIS A 102 -3.59 2.36 3.65
CA HIS A 102 -2.24 2.47 4.19
C HIS A 102 -1.22 2.02 3.17
N CYS A 103 -0.07 2.68 3.15
CA CYS A 103 1.13 2.21 2.48
C CYS A 103 2.32 2.46 3.41
N VAL A 104 3.03 1.42 3.78
CA VAL A 104 4.30 1.51 4.49
C VAL A 104 5.42 1.16 3.53
N LEU A 105 6.36 2.07 3.37
CA LEU A 105 7.61 1.86 2.63
C LEU A 105 8.75 1.70 3.61
N VAL A 106 9.58 0.69 3.40
CA VAL A 106 10.81 0.47 4.17
C VAL A 106 11.99 0.48 3.22
N LEU A 107 12.95 1.39 3.44
CA LEU A 107 14.28 1.33 2.84
C LEU A 107 15.25 0.74 3.84
N MET A 108 15.84 -0.40 3.48
CA MET A 108 16.84 -1.13 4.27
C MET A 108 18.17 -1.11 3.52
N ARG A 109 19.23 -0.63 4.17
CA ARG A 109 20.58 -0.48 3.55
C ARG A 109 21.31 -1.81 3.41
N HIS A 110 21.05 -2.74 4.32
CA HIS A 110 21.58 -4.11 4.33
C HIS A 110 20.73 -5.00 5.25
N GLU A 111 20.86 -6.31 5.19
CA GLU A 111 20.04 -7.27 5.94
C GLU A 111 20.00 -7.06 7.46
N ASN A 112 21.09 -6.54 8.03
CA ASN A 112 21.25 -6.28 9.47
C ASN A 112 21.09 -4.80 9.82
N ASP A 113 20.44 -4.00 8.96
CA ASP A 113 20.22 -2.58 9.22
C ASP A 113 19.39 -2.38 10.50
N PRO A 114 19.98 -1.76 11.56
CA PRO A 114 19.28 -1.54 12.81
C PRO A 114 18.33 -0.32 12.77
N THR A 115 18.47 0.54 11.76
CA THR A 115 17.74 1.80 11.62
C THR A 115 17.25 2.01 10.20
N PRO A 116 16.40 1.11 9.65
CA PRO A 116 15.84 1.30 8.32
C PRO A 116 14.95 2.54 8.28
N LEU A 117 14.85 3.18 7.11
CA LEU A 117 13.85 4.22 6.91
C LEU A 117 12.47 3.58 6.79
N VAL A 118 11.52 4.05 7.61
CA VAL A 118 10.13 3.60 7.58
C VAL A 118 9.25 4.81 7.31
N CYS A 119 8.57 4.81 6.17
CA CYS A 119 7.69 5.89 5.74
C CYS A 119 6.27 5.37 5.58
N HIS A 120 5.30 6.09 6.13
CA HIS A 120 3.91 5.69 6.16
C HIS A 120 3.02 6.75 5.51
N GLY A 121 2.34 6.37 4.44
CA GLY A 121 1.30 7.17 3.80
C GLY A 121 -0.09 6.65 4.15
N LYS A 122 -1.03 7.57 4.36
CA LYS A 122 -2.42 7.27 4.69
C LYS A 122 -3.37 8.10 3.83
N TRP A 123 -4.44 7.47 3.33
CA TRP A 123 -5.46 8.11 2.51
C TRP A 123 -6.85 7.81 3.08
N GLU A 124 -7.45 8.83 3.67
CA GLU A 124 -8.77 8.73 4.30
C GLU A 124 -9.88 8.78 3.26
N GLY A 125 -10.95 8.01 3.52
CA GLY A 125 -12.13 7.96 2.67
C GLY A 125 -13.24 7.15 3.32
N ARG A 126 -14.10 6.58 2.49
CA ARG A 126 -15.17 5.68 2.95
C ARG A 126 -15.51 4.64 1.89
N ILE A 127 -16.13 3.55 2.31
CA ILE A 127 -16.57 2.48 1.41
C ILE A 127 -17.92 2.84 0.80
N LEU A 128 -18.01 2.81 -0.52
CA LEU A 128 -19.25 2.95 -1.28
C LEU A 128 -20.14 1.71 -1.13
N THR A 129 -21.39 1.79 -1.59
CA THR A 129 -22.34 0.67 -1.61
C THR A 129 -22.29 -0.15 -2.89
N GLU A 130 -21.65 0.38 -3.93
CA GLU A 130 -21.45 -0.23 -5.24
C GLU A 130 -20.18 0.28 -5.91
N GLU A 131 -19.74 -0.39 -6.95
CA GLU A 131 -18.51 -0.04 -7.70
C GLU A 131 -18.76 1.15 -8.64
N HIS A 132 -17.78 2.06 -8.72
CA HIS A 132 -17.73 3.20 -9.65
C HIS A 132 -16.34 3.34 -10.26
N GLY A 133 -16.26 3.61 -11.56
CA GLY A 133 -15.03 3.79 -12.30
C GLY A 133 -14.35 2.48 -12.69
N GLU A 134 -13.34 2.59 -13.55
CA GLU A 134 -12.63 1.43 -14.12
C GLU A 134 -11.11 1.54 -13.98
N ASN A 135 -10.61 2.66 -13.42
CA ASN A 135 -9.19 2.88 -13.25
C ASN A 135 -8.66 2.24 -11.96
N GLY A 136 -7.33 2.06 -11.91
CA GLY A 136 -6.66 1.60 -10.71
C GLY A 136 -6.74 0.09 -10.52
N PHE A 137 -6.74 -0.37 -9.26
CA PHE A 137 -6.70 -1.78 -8.87
C PHE A 137 -7.24 -1.95 -7.43
N GLY A 138 -7.39 -3.20 -7.01
CA GLY A 138 -7.83 -3.52 -5.66
C GLY A 138 -9.21 -2.94 -5.36
N TYR A 139 -9.34 -2.22 -4.26
CA TYR A 139 -10.60 -1.66 -3.77
C TYR A 139 -10.93 -0.26 -4.32
N ASP A 140 -10.18 0.25 -5.30
CA ASP A 140 -10.40 1.60 -5.88
C ASP A 140 -11.84 1.86 -6.33
N PRO A 141 -12.57 0.90 -6.95
CA PRO A 141 -13.96 1.12 -7.38
C PRO A 141 -14.95 1.38 -6.25
N VAL A 142 -14.64 0.96 -5.04
CA VAL A 142 -15.53 1.12 -3.87
C VAL A 142 -14.97 2.08 -2.80
N PHE A 143 -13.85 2.73 -3.07
CA PHE A 143 -13.24 3.69 -2.17
C PHE A 143 -13.58 5.13 -2.59
N PHE A 144 -14.44 5.78 -1.82
CA PHE A 144 -14.85 7.17 -2.04
C PHE A 144 -13.80 8.15 -1.53
N VAL A 145 -13.46 9.12 -2.37
CA VAL A 145 -12.48 10.19 -2.12
C VAL A 145 -13.23 11.48 -1.84
N PRO A 146 -13.27 11.95 -0.59
CA PRO A 146 -14.05 13.15 -0.22
C PRO A 146 -13.59 14.42 -0.95
N GLU A 147 -12.28 14.57 -1.16
CA GLU A 147 -11.69 15.77 -1.78
C GLU A 147 -12.16 15.98 -3.22
N ASP A 148 -12.38 14.91 -3.96
CA ASP A 148 -12.78 14.94 -5.38
C ASP A 148 -14.24 14.48 -5.58
N ASN A 149 -14.94 14.10 -4.51
CA ASN A 149 -16.33 13.65 -4.51
C ASN A 149 -16.62 12.53 -5.53
N CYS A 150 -15.71 11.58 -5.68
CA CYS A 150 -15.82 10.44 -6.60
C CYS A 150 -15.15 9.19 -6.01
N ALA A 151 -15.27 8.05 -6.67
CA ALA A 151 -14.49 6.87 -6.34
C ALA A 151 -13.03 7.01 -6.79
N SER A 152 -12.10 6.36 -6.09
CA SER A 152 -10.69 6.34 -6.47
C SER A 152 -10.48 5.84 -7.90
N ALA A 153 -11.29 4.89 -8.36
CA ALA A 153 -11.24 4.36 -9.73
C ALA A 153 -11.75 5.33 -10.80
N GLU A 154 -12.32 6.47 -10.42
CA GLU A 154 -12.73 7.53 -11.35
C GLU A 154 -11.65 8.62 -11.49
N LEU A 155 -10.62 8.63 -10.62
CA LEU A 155 -9.56 9.62 -10.64
C LEU A 155 -8.58 9.38 -11.80
N GLU A 156 -8.12 10.49 -12.37
CA GLU A 156 -6.96 10.49 -13.25
C GLU A 156 -5.69 10.06 -12.50
N SER A 157 -4.80 9.32 -13.17
CA SER A 157 -3.58 8.76 -12.59
C SER A 157 -2.72 9.81 -11.87
N THR A 158 -2.57 11.00 -12.45
CA THR A 158 -1.78 12.10 -11.87
C THR A 158 -2.40 12.59 -10.56
N ARG A 159 -3.74 12.75 -10.54
CA ARG A 159 -4.45 13.18 -9.35
C ARG A 159 -4.39 12.14 -8.23
N LYS A 160 -4.58 10.87 -8.59
CA LYS A 160 -4.44 9.75 -7.64
C LYS A 160 -3.04 9.69 -7.02
N LYS A 161 -1.97 9.90 -7.81
CA LYS A 161 -0.59 9.93 -7.27
C LYS A 161 -0.38 11.01 -6.21
N GLN A 162 -1.04 12.16 -6.34
CA GLN A 162 -0.94 13.26 -5.37
C GLN A 162 -1.64 12.95 -4.04
N LEU A 163 -2.81 12.30 -4.08
CA LEU A 163 -3.67 12.07 -2.93
C LEU A 163 -3.40 10.75 -2.22
N SER A 164 -2.97 9.74 -2.96
CA SER A 164 -2.94 8.36 -2.49
C SER A 164 -1.95 8.12 -1.34
N HIS A 165 -2.24 7.09 -0.58
CA HIS A 165 -1.37 6.54 0.46
C HIS A 165 0.05 6.27 -0.06
N ARG A 166 0.17 5.64 -1.24
CA ARG A 166 1.46 5.34 -1.87
C ARG A 166 2.20 6.61 -2.30
N GLY A 167 1.50 7.59 -2.89
CA GLY A 167 2.09 8.88 -3.24
C GLY A 167 2.63 9.62 -2.03
N LYS A 168 1.88 9.66 -0.93
CA LYS A 168 2.31 10.25 0.34
C LYS A 168 3.51 9.52 0.96
N ALA A 169 3.49 8.20 0.98
CA ALA A 169 4.60 7.39 1.50
C ALA A 169 5.89 7.61 0.68
N LEU A 170 5.79 7.68 -0.65
CA LEU A 170 6.92 7.98 -1.53
C LEU A 170 7.47 9.39 -1.28
N THR A 171 6.62 10.41 -1.19
CA THR A 171 7.06 11.77 -0.87
C THR A 171 7.83 11.82 0.46
N SER A 172 7.31 11.16 1.49
CA SER A 172 7.97 11.07 2.79
C SER A 172 9.32 10.34 2.71
N LEU A 173 9.41 9.28 1.91
CA LEU A 173 10.66 8.56 1.69
C LEU A 173 11.72 9.45 1.02
N PHE A 174 11.34 10.27 0.03
CA PHE A 174 12.26 11.20 -0.61
C PHE A 174 12.80 12.26 0.34
N GLU A 175 11.92 12.83 1.14
CA GLU A 175 12.32 13.81 2.16
C GLU A 175 13.31 13.18 3.14
N ALA A 176 13.03 11.97 3.64
CA ALA A 176 13.90 11.26 4.56
C ALA A 176 15.29 10.91 3.94
N ILE A 177 15.32 10.53 2.65
CA ILE A 177 16.59 10.27 1.94
C ILE A 177 17.39 11.55 1.81
N LYS A 178 16.77 12.68 1.46
CA LYS A 178 17.45 13.98 1.36
C LYS A 178 18.06 14.43 2.68
N GLU A 179 17.32 14.27 3.77
CA GLU A 179 17.78 14.67 5.10
C GLU A 179 18.96 13.84 5.60
N GLN A 180 19.03 12.56 5.24
CA GLN A 180 20.09 11.66 5.66
C GLN A 180 21.33 11.69 4.73
N ALA A 181 21.28 12.46 3.64
CA ALA A 181 22.35 12.53 2.62
C ALA A 181 22.82 11.13 2.17
N LEU A 182 21.86 10.22 2.02
CA LEU A 182 22.07 8.87 1.53
C LEU A 182 22.27 8.89 0.01
#